data_4d282fb87ab7bc99d80d2a8080717f8b
#
_entry.id   4d282fb87ab7bc99d80d2a8080717f8b
#
_cell.length_a   1.000
_cell.length_b   1.000
_cell.length_c   1.000
_cell.angle_alpha   90.00
_cell.angle_beta   90.00
_cell.angle_gamma   90.00
#
_symmetry.space_group_name_H-M   'P 1'
#
loop_
_entity.id
_entity.type
_entity.pdbx_description
1 polymer ?
#
loop_
_entity_poly.entity_id
_entity_poly.type
_entity_poly.pdbx_seq_one_letter_code
_entity_poly.pdbx_strand_id
1 'polypeptide(L)'
;LILDTIVASYACYAKDAKMGNIAANMVYHDYEGSLVADLGVNDTLASDPVQRTIYVEGMGGVMGYVKVTDQFVEKLAELGDEAKNGGYSTVSINQAMAYFPLTVNVKDPAERPAAIPFLDAAPTRLGMYTAFASLTGIPDYDYEYEESLSNYGDQYKLPYGGELNRSRGCYAMDVTAYVQRMWSEYQRADGNLDEVKYRSIFVAPAADDMFTLGQVALQGNDAIEIVLTYTLMR
;
A
#
# COMPACT_ATOMS: atom_id res chain seq x y z
N LEU A 1 17.79 -13.06 2.43
CA LEU A 1 16.73 -12.42 3.21
C LEU A 1 17.23 -12.32 4.65
N ILE A 2 17.51 -11.13 5.12
CA ILE A 2 17.84 -10.89 6.53
C ILE A 2 16.50 -10.71 7.22
N LEU A 3 16.11 -11.69 8.01
CA LEU A 3 14.97 -11.56 8.89
C LEU A 3 15.38 -10.61 10.01
N ASP A 4 14.63 -9.53 10.15
CA ASP A 4 14.77 -8.65 11.29
C ASP A 4 14.44 -9.39 12.59
N THR A 5 15.18 -9.09 13.64
CA THR A 5 14.92 -9.67 14.96
C THR A 5 14.07 -8.69 15.75
N ILE A 6 12.80 -9.01 15.94
CA ILE A 6 11.91 -8.21 16.78
C ILE A 6 12.05 -8.66 18.23
N VAL A 7 12.49 -7.74 19.08
CA VAL A 7 12.54 -7.96 20.53
C VAL A 7 11.36 -7.25 21.18
N ALA A 8 10.38 -8.03 21.64
CA ALA A 8 9.26 -7.50 22.40
C ALA A 8 9.51 -7.62 23.90
N SER A 9 9.48 -6.48 24.60
CA SER A 9 9.61 -6.44 26.06
C SER A 9 8.26 -6.08 26.68
N TYR A 10 7.80 -6.89 27.63
CA TYR A 10 6.57 -6.66 28.37
C TYR A 10 6.88 -6.21 29.78
N ALA A 11 6.45 -5.04 30.18
CA ALA A 11 6.50 -4.59 31.56
C ALA A 11 5.12 -4.76 32.21
N CYS A 12 4.98 -5.73 33.10
CA CYS A 12 3.78 -5.93 33.91
C CYS A 12 4.03 -5.40 35.31
N TYR A 13 3.25 -4.42 35.74
CA TYR A 13 3.28 -3.93 37.11
C TYR A 13 2.28 -4.70 37.97
N ALA A 14 2.65 -4.96 39.22
CA ALA A 14 1.73 -5.58 40.18
C ALA A 14 0.46 -4.72 40.34
N LYS A 15 -0.68 -5.38 40.42
CA LYS A 15 -1.97 -4.70 40.56
C LYS A 15 -2.04 -3.93 41.85
N ASP A 16 -2.03 -2.61 41.78
CA ASP A 16 -2.45 -1.76 42.90
C ASP A 16 -3.96 -1.52 42.76
N ALA A 17 -4.69 -1.81 43.82
CA ALA A 17 -6.16 -1.66 43.88
C ALA A 17 -6.63 -0.21 43.60
N LYS A 18 -5.76 0.76 43.64
CA LYS A 18 -6.07 2.20 43.43
C LYS A 18 -5.67 2.73 42.07
N MET A 19 -4.75 2.12 41.33
CA MET A 19 -4.22 2.67 40.09
C MET A 19 -4.52 1.85 38.84
N GLY A 20 -5.06 0.69 38.93
CA GLY A 20 -5.22 -0.22 37.80
C GLY A 20 -3.88 -0.78 37.27
N ASN A 21 -3.93 -1.77 36.44
CA ASN A 21 -2.75 -2.29 35.77
C ASN A 21 -2.45 -1.47 34.51
N ILE A 22 -1.25 -0.92 34.42
CA ILE A 22 -0.73 -0.34 33.19
C ILE A 22 0.25 -1.36 32.61
N ALA A 23 -0.03 -1.85 31.42
CA ALA A 23 0.88 -2.66 30.63
C ALA A 23 1.26 -1.88 29.37
N ALA A 24 2.54 -1.78 29.09
CA ALA A 24 3.05 -1.18 27.87
C ALA A 24 3.93 -2.21 27.15
N ASN A 25 3.66 -2.37 25.86
CA ASN A 25 4.53 -3.15 24.99
C ASN A 25 5.54 -2.19 24.37
N MET A 26 6.81 -2.56 24.41
CA MET A 26 7.86 -1.85 23.68
C MET A 26 8.37 -2.79 22.59
N VAL A 27 8.39 -2.30 21.37
CA VAL A 27 8.93 -3.02 20.21
C VAL A 27 10.17 -2.28 19.76
N TYR A 28 11.26 -3.01 19.60
CA TYR A 28 12.49 -2.53 19.01
C TYR A 28 12.71 -3.26 17.70
N HIS A 29 12.94 -2.50 16.63
CA HIS A 29 13.36 -3.04 15.36
C HIS A 29 14.89 -3.05 15.33
N ASP A 30 15.47 -4.21 15.05
CA ASP A 30 16.90 -4.35 14.83
C ASP A 30 17.18 -4.54 13.34
N TYR A 31 17.75 -3.51 12.74
CA TYR A 31 18.06 -3.49 11.31
C TYR A 31 19.55 -3.76 11.02
N GLU A 32 20.34 -4.16 12.04
CA GLU A 32 21.77 -4.43 11.85
C GLU A 32 21.99 -5.44 10.72
N GLY A 33 22.84 -5.08 9.76
CA GLY A 33 23.14 -5.88 8.58
C GLY A 33 22.04 -5.90 7.50
N SER A 34 20.96 -5.15 7.66
CA SER A 34 19.93 -4.97 6.64
C SER A 34 20.23 -3.78 5.73
N LEU A 35 19.50 -3.67 4.60
CA LEU A 35 19.62 -2.54 3.67
C LEU A 35 19.10 -1.22 4.27
N VAL A 36 18.36 -1.28 5.35
CA VAL A 36 17.75 -0.13 6.03
C VAL A 36 18.45 0.23 7.33
N ALA A 37 19.58 -0.42 7.66
CA ALA A 37 20.31 -0.23 8.91
C ALA A 37 20.74 1.22 9.16
N ASP A 38 21.07 1.94 8.11
CA ASP A 38 21.56 3.32 8.19
C ASP A 38 20.44 4.38 8.02
N LEU A 39 19.18 3.95 7.86
CA LEU A 39 18.06 4.89 7.74
C LEU A 39 17.72 5.50 9.09
N GLY A 40 17.75 6.83 9.15
CA GLY A 40 17.17 7.60 10.25
C GLY A 40 15.63 7.61 10.19
N VAL A 41 15.03 8.11 11.26
CA VAL A 41 13.57 8.31 11.32
C VAL A 41 13.16 9.30 10.22
N ASN A 42 12.20 8.90 9.40
CA ASN A 42 11.73 9.64 8.20
C ASN A 42 12.73 9.75 7.04
N ASP A 43 13.84 9.02 7.07
CA ASP A 43 14.71 8.92 5.92
C ASP A 43 14.08 8.02 4.85
N THR A 44 14.44 8.29 3.60
CA THR A 44 14.01 7.50 2.46
C THR A 44 15.24 6.89 1.82
N LEU A 45 15.26 5.57 1.66
CA LEU A 45 16.25 4.93 0.79
C LEU A 45 16.14 5.55 -0.61
N ALA A 46 17.26 6.10 -1.09
CA ALA A 46 17.32 6.56 -2.46
C ALA A 46 16.93 5.38 -3.37
N SER A 47 16.06 5.63 -4.34
CA SER A 47 15.67 4.61 -5.30
C SER A 47 16.91 4.18 -6.09
N ASP A 48 17.51 3.07 -5.69
CA ASP A 48 18.48 2.39 -6.52
C ASP A 48 17.72 1.73 -7.67
N PRO A 49 18.01 2.03 -8.94
CA PRO A 49 17.38 1.36 -10.08
C PRO A 49 17.62 -0.16 -10.08
N VAL A 50 18.55 -0.64 -9.28
CA VAL A 50 18.81 -2.06 -9.06
C VAL A 50 17.94 -2.62 -7.93
N GLN A 51 17.46 -1.78 -7.01
CA GLN A 51 16.70 -2.21 -5.83
C GLN A 51 15.21 -2.29 -6.17
N ARG A 52 14.79 -3.50 -6.56
CA ARG A 52 13.42 -3.80 -7.00
C ARG A 52 12.56 -4.39 -5.89
N THR A 53 12.89 -4.13 -4.63
CA THR A 53 12.17 -4.67 -3.49
C THR A 53 11.66 -3.57 -2.60
N ILE A 54 10.37 -3.66 -2.25
CA ILE A 54 9.71 -2.77 -1.30
C ILE A 54 9.51 -3.57 -0.02
N TYR A 55 10.04 -3.07 1.10
CA TYR A 55 9.87 -3.65 2.41
C TYR A 55 8.73 -2.95 3.14
N VAL A 56 7.87 -3.73 3.78
CA VAL A 56 6.76 -3.23 4.60
C VAL A 56 6.73 -4.01 5.90
N GLU A 57 6.67 -3.30 7.01
CA GLU A 57 6.72 -3.86 8.35
C GLU A 57 5.75 -3.15 9.28
N GLY A 58 5.09 -3.89 10.14
CA GLY A 58 4.19 -3.37 11.16
C GLY A 58 4.90 -2.77 12.37
N MET A 59 4.17 -2.42 13.39
CA MET A 59 4.66 -1.89 14.68
C MET A 59 5.57 -0.65 14.56
N GLY A 60 5.35 0.18 13.51
CA GLY A 60 6.15 1.38 13.27
C GLY A 60 7.49 1.12 12.59
N GLY A 61 7.65 -0.04 11.94
CA GLY A 61 8.83 -0.38 11.15
C GLY A 61 8.86 0.31 9.78
N VAL A 62 9.45 -0.36 8.80
CA VAL A 62 9.69 0.18 7.46
C VAL A 62 8.39 0.24 6.64
N MET A 63 8.22 1.31 5.89
CA MET A 63 7.12 1.49 4.94
C MET A 63 7.62 1.48 3.50
N GLY A 64 6.79 0.96 2.60
CA GLY A 64 7.00 1.09 1.18
C GLY A 64 6.73 2.51 0.70
N TYR A 65 7.58 3.02 -0.19
CA TYR A 65 7.35 4.29 -0.87
C TYR A 65 7.24 4.04 -2.37
N VAL A 66 6.11 4.44 -2.94
CA VAL A 66 5.79 4.27 -4.37
C VAL A 66 5.49 5.62 -4.98
N LYS A 67 6.13 5.94 -6.10
CA LYS A 67 5.84 7.15 -6.87
C LYS A 67 5.21 6.77 -8.20
N VAL A 68 4.03 7.33 -8.47
CA VAL A 68 3.41 7.23 -9.79
C VAL A 68 4.22 8.02 -10.79
N THR A 69 4.64 7.37 -11.87
CA THR A 69 5.49 7.96 -12.91
C THR A 69 4.74 8.93 -13.80
N ASP A 70 5.45 9.85 -14.45
CA ASP A 70 4.89 10.74 -15.47
C ASP A 70 4.26 9.92 -16.59
N GLN A 71 4.95 8.88 -17.02
CA GLN A 71 4.47 7.98 -18.08
C GLN A 71 3.09 7.37 -17.79
N PHE A 72 2.77 7.07 -16.53
CA PHE A 72 1.45 6.55 -16.17
C PHE A 72 0.36 7.61 -16.40
N VAL A 73 0.60 8.86 -15.98
CA VAL A 73 -0.35 9.97 -16.14
C VAL A 73 -0.50 10.33 -17.61
N GLU A 74 0.60 10.35 -18.37
CA GLU A 74 0.59 10.59 -19.82
C GLU A 74 -0.22 9.52 -20.57
N LYS A 75 -0.11 8.25 -20.20
CA LYS A 75 -0.94 7.19 -20.79
C LYS A 75 -2.44 7.36 -20.50
N LEU A 76 -2.80 7.86 -19.32
CA LEU A 76 -4.17 8.22 -19.05
C LEU A 76 -4.65 9.36 -19.98
N ALA A 77 -3.76 10.35 -20.26
CA ALA A 77 -4.05 11.43 -21.18
C ALA A 77 -4.23 10.92 -22.61
N GLU A 78 -3.34 10.06 -23.10
CA GLU A 78 -3.46 9.42 -24.41
C GLU A 78 -4.80 8.69 -24.58
N LEU A 79 -5.24 7.95 -23.56
CA LEU A 79 -6.54 7.28 -23.57
C LEU A 79 -7.70 8.28 -23.73
N GLY A 80 -7.64 9.43 -23.06
CA GLY A 80 -8.62 10.50 -23.21
C GLY A 80 -8.64 11.12 -24.61
N ASP A 81 -7.48 11.31 -25.21
CA ASP A 81 -7.36 11.85 -26.57
C ASP A 81 -7.78 10.84 -27.64
N GLU A 82 -7.46 9.58 -27.48
CA GLU A 82 -7.96 8.50 -28.33
C GLU A 82 -9.48 8.42 -28.30
N ALA A 83 -10.10 8.55 -27.12
CA ALA A 83 -11.54 8.59 -26.98
C ALA A 83 -12.16 9.77 -27.77
N LYS A 84 -11.62 10.98 -27.61
CA LYS A 84 -12.08 12.17 -28.36
C LYS A 84 -11.95 11.99 -29.87
N ASN A 85 -10.81 11.48 -30.33
CA ASN A 85 -10.55 11.19 -31.73
C ASN A 85 -11.51 10.12 -32.28
N GLY A 86 -11.95 9.19 -31.45
CA GLY A 86 -12.97 8.18 -31.76
C GLY A 86 -14.42 8.70 -31.71
N GLY A 87 -14.62 10.01 -31.44
CA GLY A 87 -15.95 10.63 -31.39
C GLY A 87 -16.69 10.42 -30.06
N TYR A 88 -15.95 10.10 -28.99
CA TYR A 88 -16.48 10.01 -27.63
C TYR A 88 -16.24 11.32 -26.87
N SER A 89 -17.14 11.66 -25.96
CA SER A 89 -17.05 12.92 -25.19
C SER A 89 -16.04 12.80 -24.03
N THR A 90 -15.97 11.63 -23.42
CA THR A 90 -15.09 11.37 -22.26
C THR A 90 -14.85 9.89 -22.03
N VAL A 91 -13.87 9.60 -21.16
CA VAL A 91 -13.56 8.28 -20.61
C VAL A 91 -14.01 8.25 -19.16
N SER A 92 -14.78 7.24 -18.79
CA SER A 92 -15.11 6.94 -17.40
C SER A 92 -14.29 5.74 -16.93
N ILE A 93 -13.48 5.92 -15.91
CA ILE A 93 -12.75 4.81 -15.26
C ILE A 93 -13.74 4.12 -14.34
N ASN A 94 -14.09 2.88 -14.64
CA ASN A 94 -15.04 2.09 -13.86
C ASN A 94 -14.33 1.38 -12.71
N GLN A 95 -13.10 0.92 -12.95
CA GLN A 95 -12.28 0.25 -11.95
C GLN A 95 -10.79 0.41 -12.27
N ALA A 96 -10.00 0.61 -11.24
CA ALA A 96 -8.55 0.54 -11.28
C ALA A 96 -8.05 -0.36 -10.14
N MET A 97 -7.40 -1.47 -10.48
CA MET A 97 -6.85 -2.42 -9.50
C MET A 97 -5.34 -2.36 -9.52
N ALA A 98 -4.72 -2.05 -8.38
CA ALA A 98 -3.28 -2.10 -8.19
C ALA A 98 -2.88 -3.45 -7.60
N TYR A 99 -1.88 -4.10 -8.20
CA TYR A 99 -1.33 -5.38 -7.77
C TYR A 99 0.10 -5.22 -7.31
N PHE A 100 0.37 -5.68 -6.09
CA PHE A 100 1.69 -5.69 -5.47
C PHE A 100 2.14 -7.14 -5.26
N PRO A 101 2.95 -7.69 -6.16
CA PRO A 101 3.41 -9.08 -6.05
C PRO A 101 4.46 -9.23 -4.96
N LEU A 102 4.46 -10.40 -4.31
CA LEU A 102 5.49 -10.80 -3.37
C LEU A 102 6.79 -11.13 -4.10
N THR A 103 7.92 -10.97 -3.42
CA THR A 103 9.23 -11.42 -3.94
C THR A 103 9.34 -12.95 -4.00
N VAL A 104 8.51 -13.67 -3.25
CA VAL A 104 8.48 -15.14 -3.22
C VAL A 104 7.50 -15.69 -4.26
N ASN A 105 7.92 -16.72 -4.99
CA ASN A 105 7.08 -17.34 -6.00
C ASN A 105 6.21 -18.44 -5.38
N VAL A 106 4.93 -18.16 -5.20
CA VAL A 106 3.95 -19.10 -4.64
C VAL A 106 3.25 -19.93 -5.73
N LYS A 107 3.38 -19.54 -6.99
CA LYS A 107 2.73 -20.22 -8.12
C LYS A 107 3.47 -21.49 -8.53
N ASP A 108 4.79 -21.52 -8.34
CA ASP A 108 5.58 -22.70 -8.59
C ASP A 108 5.41 -23.71 -7.45
N PRO A 109 4.91 -24.91 -7.72
CA PRO A 109 4.77 -25.95 -6.70
C PRO A 109 6.09 -26.35 -6.03
N ALA A 110 7.22 -26.22 -6.70
CA ALA A 110 8.54 -26.53 -6.14
C ALA A 110 9.02 -25.47 -5.16
N GLU A 111 8.69 -24.20 -5.39
CA GLU A 111 9.09 -23.07 -4.54
C GLU A 111 8.10 -22.76 -3.40
N ARG A 112 6.84 -23.19 -3.57
CA ARG A 112 5.76 -22.92 -2.60
C ARG A 112 6.08 -23.32 -1.16
N PRO A 113 6.69 -24.47 -0.85
CA PRO A 113 7.02 -24.82 0.53
C PRO A 113 7.98 -23.82 1.19
N ALA A 114 8.94 -23.28 0.43
CA ALA A 114 9.88 -22.27 0.91
C ALA A 114 9.21 -20.89 1.07
N ALA A 115 8.10 -20.62 0.39
CA ALA A 115 7.36 -19.38 0.49
C ALA A 115 6.44 -19.31 1.73
N ILE A 116 6.04 -20.44 2.32
CA ILE A 116 5.09 -20.50 3.44
C ILE A 116 5.51 -19.61 4.64
N PRO A 117 6.75 -19.67 5.15
CA PRO A 117 7.15 -18.82 6.26
C PRO A 117 7.00 -17.32 5.97
N PHE A 118 7.25 -16.90 4.73
CA PHE A 118 7.08 -15.50 4.31
C PHE A 118 5.60 -15.11 4.23
N LEU A 119 4.74 -16.02 3.77
CA LEU A 119 3.29 -15.81 3.74
C LEU A 119 2.71 -15.74 5.16
N ASP A 120 3.26 -16.50 6.10
CA ASP A 120 2.79 -16.52 7.48
C ASP A 120 3.28 -15.29 8.28
N ALA A 121 4.42 -14.73 7.91
CA ALA A 121 4.95 -13.50 8.49
C ALA A 121 4.32 -12.23 7.88
N ALA A 122 3.71 -12.32 6.71
CA ALA A 122 3.18 -11.16 5.99
C ALA A 122 1.94 -10.56 6.70
N PRO A 123 1.79 -9.22 6.69
CA PRO A 123 0.55 -8.57 7.10
C PRO A 123 -0.64 -9.16 6.35
N THR A 124 -1.77 -9.31 7.02
CA THR A 124 -2.98 -9.85 6.38
C THR A 124 -3.53 -8.89 5.34
N ARG A 125 -3.32 -7.58 5.57
CA ARG A 125 -3.82 -6.51 4.73
C ARG A 125 -2.85 -5.34 4.67
N LEU A 126 -2.75 -4.69 3.50
CA LEU A 126 -1.99 -3.46 3.30
C LEU A 126 -2.92 -2.27 3.05
N GLY A 127 -2.51 -1.11 3.54
CA GLY A 127 -3.11 0.19 3.26
C GLY A 127 -2.20 1.06 2.38
N MET A 128 -2.79 1.99 1.66
CA MET A 128 -2.10 3.00 0.85
C MET A 128 -2.39 4.39 1.41
N TYR A 129 -1.34 5.15 1.69
CA TYR A 129 -1.43 6.44 2.37
C TYR A 129 -0.76 7.54 1.55
N THR A 130 -1.41 8.70 1.45
CA THR A 130 -0.83 9.91 0.84
C THR A 130 -0.03 10.73 1.84
N ALA A 131 -0.35 10.62 3.14
CA ALA A 131 0.37 11.25 4.23
C ALA A 131 0.38 10.32 5.45
N PHE A 132 1.49 9.61 5.65
CA PHE A 132 1.58 8.61 6.70
C PHE A 132 1.53 9.20 8.11
N ALA A 133 2.18 10.34 8.35
CA ALA A 133 2.21 10.98 9.67
C ALA A 133 0.81 11.33 10.22
N SER A 134 -0.15 11.60 9.32
CA SER A 134 -1.56 11.84 9.66
C SER A 134 -2.46 10.64 9.39
N LEU A 135 -1.91 9.51 8.95
CA LEU A 135 -2.66 8.32 8.50
C LEU A 135 -3.73 8.65 7.44
N THR A 136 -3.45 9.64 6.59
CA THR A 136 -4.36 9.99 5.51
C THR A 136 -4.18 9.00 4.37
N GLY A 137 -5.19 8.18 4.13
CA GLY A 137 -5.20 7.19 3.07
C GLY A 137 -5.40 7.80 1.68
N ILE A 138 -5.33 6.95 0.66
CA ILE A 138 -5.91 7.29 -0.64
C ILE A 138 -7.44 7.30 -0.50
N PRO A 139 -8.18 8.00 -1.39
CA PRO A 139 -9.64 8.10 -1.27
C PRO A 139 -10.34 6.74 -1.13
N ASP A 140 -9.92 5.75 -1.89
CA ASP A 140 -10.52 4.40 -1.87
C ASP A 140 -10.37 3.73 -0.50
N TYR A 141 -9.22 3.91 0.16
CA TYR A 141 -8.94 3.36 1.48
C TYR A 141 -9.67 4.12 2.59
N ASP A 142 -9.68 5.46 2.53
CA ASP A 142 -10.35 6.29 3.53
C ASP A 142 -11.87 6.09 3.48
N TYR A 143 -12.47 5.96 2.30
CA TYR A 143 -13.91 5.70 2.16
C TYR A 143 -14.30 4.37 2.81
N GLU A 144 -13.54 3.30 2.61
CA GLU A 144 -13.84 2.04 3.27
C GLU A 144 -13.71 2.15 4.78
N TYR A 145 -12.71 2.88 5.28
CA TYR A 145 -12.51 3.08 6.71
C TYR A 145 -13.64 3.91 7.32
N GLU A 146 -14.03 5.02 6.69
CA GLU A 146 -15.13 5.87 7.15
C GLU A 146 -16.47 5.12 7.17
N GLU A 147 -16.76 4.35 6.13
CA GLU A 147 -17.96 3.52 6.06
C GLU A 147 -17.96 2.44 7.16
N SER A 148 -16.81 1.88 7.50
CA SER A 148 -16.70 0.89 8.58
C SER A 148 -16.97 1.47 9.97
N LEU A 149 -16.75 2.76 10.17
CA LEU A 149 -17.05 3.50 11.40
C LEU A 149 -18.49 4.00 11.45
N SER A 150 -19.20 4.04 10.33
CA SER A 150 -20.58 4.46 10.29
C SER A 150 -21.48 3.41 10.96
N ASN A 151 -22.51 3.87 11.70
CA ASN A 151 -23.48 2.99 12.41
C ASN A 151 -24.36 2.14 11.47
N TYR A 152 -24.12 2.18 10.16
CA TYR A 152 -24.92 1.43 9.18
C TYR A 152 -24.43 -0.01 8.93
N GLY A 153 -23.44 -0.44 9.70
CA GLY A 153 -22.97 -1.83 9.70
C GLY A 153 -22.22 -2.24 8.43
N ASP A 154 -21.70 -3.46 8.44
CA ASP A 154 -20.87 -4.05 7.40
C ASP A 154 -21.51 -4.15 5.99
N GLN A 155 -22.73 -3.70 5.82
CA GLN A 155 -23.50 -3.86 4.57
C GLN A 155 -23.03 -2.93 3.42
N TYR A 156 -22.23 -1.91 3.71
CA TYR A 156 -21.83 -0.89 2.75
C TYR A 156 -20.32 -0.68 2.66
N LYS A 157 -19.52 -1.65 3.09
CA LYS A 157 -18.06 -1.57 2.88
C LYS A 157 -17.76 -1.54 1.40
N LEU A 158 -17.20 -0.43 0.94
CA LEU A 158 -16.60 -0.38 -0.38
C LEU A 158 -15.39 -1.33 -0.40
N PRO A 159 -15.28 -2.22 -1.36
CA PRO A 159 -14.23 -3.22 -1.38
C PRO A 159 -12.89 -2.63 -1.82
N TYR A 160 -12.21 -1.93 -0.90
CA TYR A 160 -10.82 -1.51 -1.14
C TYR A 160 -9.93 -2.72 -1.42
N GLY A 161 -10.16 -3.83 -0.74
CA GLY A 161 -9.33 -5.01 -0.77
C GLY A 161 -8.07 -4.83 0.09
N GLY A 162 -6.91 -5.06 -0.50
CA GLY A 162 -5.63 -4.96 0.20
C GLY A 162 -5.24 -6.22 0.95
N GLU A 163 -6.08 -7.26 0.96
CA GLU A 163 -5.77 -8.54 1.59
C GLU A 163 -4.75 -9.33 0.79
N LEU A 164 -3.93 -10.10 1.53
CA LEU A 164 -2.97 -11.01 0.95
C LEU A 164 -3.67 -12.17 0.22
N ASN A 165 -3.57 -12.19 -1.08
CA ASN A 165 -3.95 -13.36 -1.87
C ASN A 165 -2.82 -14.39 -1.88
N ARG A 166 -2.87 -15.32 -0.94
CA ARG A 166 -1.83 -16.36 -0.75
C ARG A 166 -1.66 -17.28 -1.95
N SER A 167 -2.68 -17.48 -2.76
CA SER A 167 -2.62 -18.33 -3.94
C SER A 167 -1.99 -17.64 -5.14
N ARG A 168 -2.15 -16.31 -5.23
CA ARG A 168 -1.54 -15.50 -6.30
C ARG A 168 -0.19 -14.92 -5.89
N GLY A 169 0.10 -14.85 -4.59
CA GLY A 169 1.31 -14.23 -4.06
C GLY A 169 1.33 -12.72 -4.29
N CYS A 170 0.21 -12.05 -4.08
CA CYS A 170 0.12 -10.61 -4.22
C CYS A 170 -0.94 -9.99 -3.31
N TYR A 171 -0.82 -8.68 -3.06
CA TYR A 171 -1.90 -7.86 -2.55
C TYR A 171 -2.59 -7.17 -3.73
N ALA A 172 -3.91 -7.07 -3.67
CA ALA A 172 -4.72 -6.39 -4.70
C ALA A 172 -5.56 -5.32 -4.04
N MET A 173 -5.47 -4.08 -4.51
CA MET A 173 -6.11 -2.91 -3.94
C MET A 173 -6.90 -2.16 -4.99
N ASP A 174 -8.14 -1.76 -4.68
CA ASP A 174 -8.89 -0.84 -5.52
C ASP A 174 -8.33 0.58 -5.36
N VAL A 175 -7.97 1.19 -6.46
CA VAL A 175 -7.39 2.55 -6.54
C VAL A 175 -8.18 3.42 -7.51
N THR A 176 -9.46 3.10 -7.73
CA THR A 176 -10.31 3.73 -8.74
C THR A 176 -10.48 5.23 -8.49
N ALA A 177 -10.86 5.61 -7.27
CA ALA A 177 -11.07 7.02 -6.93
C ALA A 177 -9.74 7.78 -6.91
N TYR A 178 -8.65 7.14 -6.49
CA TYR A 178 -7.31 7.71 -6.54
C TYR A 178 -6.86 8.02 -7.97
N VAL A 179 -7.03 7.07 -8.90
CA VAL A 179 -6.69 7.26 -10.32
C VAL A 179 -7.58 8.33 -10.96
N GLN A 180 -8.90 8.32 -10.68
CA GLN A 180 -9.82 9.35 -11.15
C GLN A 180 -9.44 10.75 -10.65
N ARG A 181 -8.96 10.84 -9.41
CA ARG A 181 -8.50 12.12 -8.86
C ARG A 181 -7.25 12.62 -9.57
N MET A 182 -6.23 11.77 -9.77
CA MET A 182 -5.04 12.15 -10.54
C MET A 182 -5.40 12.61 -11.97
N TRP A 183 -6.27 11.88 -12.65
CA TRP A 183 -6.78 12.25 -13.97
C TRP A 183 -7.42 13.63 -13.96
N SER A 184 -8.32 13.89 -13.00
CA SER A 184 -9.00 15.18 -12.88
C SER A 184 -8.06 16.33 -12.57
N GLU A 185 -7.03 16.10 -11.77
CA GLU A 185 -6.00 17.09 -11.46
C GLU A 185 -5.15 17.41 -12.68
N TYR A 186 -4.73 16.40 -13.44
CA TYR A 186 -4.00 16.57 -14.69
C TYR A 186 -4.79 17.40 -15.72
N GLN A 187 -6.08 17.12 -15.88
CA GLN A 187 -6.96 17.88 -16.76
C GLN A 187 -7.13 19.34 -16.32
N ARG A 188 -7.24 19.61 -15.01
CA ARG A 188 -7.34 20.97 -14.46
C ARG A 188 -6.04 21.74 -14.60
N ALA A 189 -4.92 21.07 -14.54
CA ALA A 189 -3.58 21.63 -14.69
C ALA A 189 -3.19 21.85 -16.16
N ASP A 190 -4.13 21.68 -17.09
CA ASP A 190 -3.92 21.80 -18.54
C ASP A 190 -2.71 20.96 -19.03
N GLY A 191 -2.55 19.77 -18.46
CA GLY A 191 -1.49 18.84 -18.77
C GLY A 191 -0.16 19.09 -18.03
N ASN A 192 -0.12 19.99 -17.08
CA ASN A 192 1.09 20.24 -16.28
C ASN A 192 1.24 19.15 -15.18
N LEU A 193 2.19 18.24 -15.39
CA LEU A 193 2.46 17.13 -14.46
C LEU A 193 2.95 17.57 -13.08
N ASP A 194 3.59 18.73 -12.97
CA ASP A 194 4.11 19.24 -11.70
C ASP A 194 2.99 19.69 -10.76
N GLU A 195 1.80 19.98 -11.30
CA GLU A 195 0.63 20.37 -10.54
C GLU A 195 -0.22 19.17 -10.07
N VAL A 196 0.04 17.98 -10.59
CA VAL A 196 -0.66 16.74 -10.16
C VAL A 196 -0.15 16.34 -8.77
N LYS A 197 -1.02 16.46 -7.78
CA LYS A 197 -0.72 16.15 -6.38
C LYS A 197 -0.85 14.65 -6.10
N TYR A 198 -0.34 14.25 -4.93
CA TYR A 198 -0.51 12.90 -4.37
C TYR A 198 0.04 11.77 -5.26
N ARG A 199 1.06 12.05 -6.04
CA ARG A 199 1.76 11.04 -6.86
C ARG A 199 2.65 10.11 -6.04
N SER A 200 2.95 10.49 -4.81
CA SER A 200 3.72 9.70 -3.86
C SER A 200 2.79 9.01 -2.88
N ILE A 201 2.98 7.72 -2.71
CA ILE A 201 2.14 6.87 -1.87
C ILE A 201 3.05 6.10 -0.92
N PHE A 202 2.64 5.99 0.33
CA PHE A 202 3.22 5.08 1.29
C PHE A 202 2.37 3.81 1.38
N VAL A 203 3.01 2.66 1.35
CA VAL A 203 2.38 1.35 1.54
C VAL A 203 2.81 0.83 2.90
N ALA A 204 1.85 0.56 3.75
CA ALA A 204 2.06 0.07 5.11
C ALA A 204 1.00 -0.99 5.44
N PRO A 205 1.12 -1.74 6.55
CA PRO A 205 0.02 -2.54 7.03
C PRO A 205 -1.24 -1.68 7.21
N ALA A 206 -2.42 -2.23 6.93
CA ALA A 206 -3.68 -1.53 7.12
C ALA A 206 -3.88 -1.13 8.60
N ALA A 207 -4.74 -0.17 8.88
CA ALA A 207 -4.90 0.41 10.22
C ALA A 207 -5.22 -0.65 11.30
N ASP A 208 -5.99 -1.67 10.95
CA ASP A 208 -6.31 -2.82 11.81
C ASP A 208 -5.14 -3.80 11.99
N ASP A 209 -4.18 -3.81 11.07
CA ASP A 209 -3.00 -4.69 11.06
C ASP A 209 -1.70 -3.97 11.46
N MET A 210 -1.75 -2.64 11.64
CA MET A 210 -0.58 -1.79 11.86
C MET A 210 0.19 -2.14 13.15
N PHE A 211 -0.49 -2.69 14.14
CA PHE A 211 0.08 -3.10 15.42
C PHE A 211 0.47 -4.58 15.47
N THR A 212 0.47 -5.26 14.34
CA THR A 212 0.95 -6.64 14.22
C THR A 212 2.44 -6.66 13.89
N LEU A 213 3.11 -7.78 14.16
CA LEU A 213 4.52 -8.00 13.83
C LEU A 213 4.72 -8.45 12.37
N GLY A 214 3.74 -8.15 11.52
CA GLY A 214 3.77 -8.56 10.12
C GLY A 214 4.87 -7.84 9.33
N GLN A 215 5.59 -8.60 8.50
CA GLN A 215 6.60 -8.07 7.59
C GLN A 215 6.49 -8.74 6.22
N VAL A 216 6.71 -7.97 5.16
CA VAL A 216 6.64 -8.47 3.79
C VAL A 216 7.62 -7.76 2.87
N ALA A 217 8.16 -8.51 1.92
CA ALA A 217 8.94 -7.99 0.80
C ALA A 217 8.12 -8.10 -0.49
N LEU A 218 7.87 -6.97 -1.14
CA LEU A 218 7.12 -6.85 -2.38
C LEU A 218 8.08 -6.58 -3.55
N GLN A 219 7.72 -7.07 -4.73
CA GLN A 219 8.43 -6.67 -5.94
C GLN A 219 8.07 -5.22 -6.28
N GLY A 220 9.06 -4.40 -6.55
CA GLY A 220 8.90 -3.01 -6.92
C GLY A 220 9.01 -2.76 -8.43
N ASN A 221 9.03 -1.49 -8.82
CA ASN A 221 9.18 -1.02 -10.18
C ASN A 221 8.19 -1.67 -11.16
N ASP A 222 8.68 -2.29 -12.21
CA ASP A 222 7.89 -2.86 -13.32
C ASP A 222 6.98 -4.02 -12.92
N ALA A 223 7.11 -4.55 -11.70
CA ALA A 223 6.27 -5.63 -11.22
C ALA A 223 4.94 -5.15 -10.61
N ILE A 224 4.84 -3.85 -10.29
CA ILE A 224 3.58 -3.26 -9.81
C ILE A 224 2.73 -2.93 -11.03
N GLU A 225 1.55 -3.53 -11.09
CA GLU A 225 0.61 -3.36 -12.20
C GLU A 225 -0.63 -2.60 -11.72
N ILE A 226 -1.11 -1.65 -12.55
CA ILE A 226 -2.43 -1.05 -12.38
C ILE A 226 -3.28 -1.46 -13.59
N VAL A 227 -4.31 -2.26 -13.34
CA VAL A 227 -5.26 -2.71 -14.38
C VAL A 227 -6.48 -1.81 -14.38
N LEU A 228 -6.74 -1.17 -15.52
CA LEU A 228 -7.85 -0.25 -15.70
C LEU A 228 -8.99 -0.91 -16.49
N THR A 229 -10.21 -0.75 -15.98
CA THR A 229 -11.45 -1.01 -16.71
C THR A 229 -12.17 0.32 -16.92
N TYR A 230 -12.50 0.66 -18.16
CA TYR A 230 -13.09 1.95 -18.49
C TYR A 230 -14.22 1.84 -19.51
N THR A 231 -15.05 2.86 -19.60
CA THR A 231 -16.13 3.01 -20.57
C THR A 231 -15.94 4.31 -21.34
N LEU A 232 -16.10 4.23 -22.67
CA LEU A 232 -16.13 5.38 -23.55
C LEU A 232 -17.55 5.92 -23.61
N MET A 233 -17.76 7.19 -23.24
CA MET A 233 -19.09 7.84 -23.23
C MET A 233 -19.21 8.80 -24.43
N ARG A 234 -20.37 8.78 -25.10
CA ARG A 234 -20.73 9.66 -26.19
C ARG A 234 -21.47 10.88 -25.70
#